data_b1ec163792f08331c3cae1a796a6725c
#
_entry.id   b1ec163792f08331c3cae1a796a6725c
#
_cell.length_a   1.000
_cell.length_b   1.000
_cell.length_c   1.000
_cell.angle_alpha   90.00
_cell.angle_beta   90.00
_cell.angle_gamma   90.00
#
_symmetry.space_group_name_H-M   'P 1'
#
loop_
_entity.id
_entity.type
_entity.pdbx_description
1 polymer ?
#
loop_
_entity_poly.entity_id
_entity_poly.type
_entity_poly.pdbx_seq_one_letter_code
_entity_poly.pdbx_strand_id
1 'polypeptide(L)'
;MQPAIGKWKPYNYFYPNGASYAGLIGTPRAFVTYLQALLKHNSVLLSDEFKKQLFSENITNNGKPSGMSLGWFTDQLNGIPYLAHPGGAGGYYCELRIYPEQGVGSVVFFNRTGMSNAKFLDKLDKYYFQGIDHL
;
A
#
# COMPACT_ATOMS: atom_id res chain seq x y z
N MET A 1 5.62 -5.42 -26.16
CA MET A 1 7.08 -5.47 -26.27
C MET A 1 7.57 -6.55 -25.30
N GLN A 2 8.05 -7.70 -25.80
CA GLN A 2 8.62 -8.73 -24.93
C GLN A 2 9.97 -8.24 -24.40
N PRO A 3 10.28 -8.39 -23.11
CA PRO A 3 11.60 -8.05 -22.59
C PRO A 3 12.63 -9.00 -23.20
N ALA A 4 13.68 -8.46 -23.79
CA ALA A 4 14.83 -9.26 -24.21
C ALA A 4 15.40 -9.94 -22.96
N ILE A 5 15.34 -11.26 -22.92
CA ILE A 5 15.95 -12.06 -21.88
C ILE A 5 17.46 -11.72 -21.85
N GLY A 6 17.93 -11.15 -20.74
CA GLY A 6 19.36 -11.07 -20.44
C GLY A 6 20.01 -9.68 -20.37
N LYS A 7 19.31 -8.57 -20.51
CA LYS A 7 19.91 -7.24 -20.29
C LYS A 7 19.04 -6.37 -19.38
N TRP A 8 19.42 -6.29 -18.12
CA TRP A 8 18.88 -5.30 -17.20
C TRP A 8 19.34 -3.92 -17.67
N LYS A 9 18.39 -3.01 -17.92
CA LYS A 9 18.71 -1.59 -18.11
C LYS A 9 18.43 -0.87 -16.81
N PRO A 10 19.35 -0.03 -16.30
CA PRO A 10 19.06 0.85 -15.19
C PRO A 10 17.85 1.72 -15.54
N TYR A 11 16.94 1.90 -14.59
CA TYR A 11 15.82 2.82 -14.74
C TYR A 11 16.35 4.24 -14.54
N ASN A 12 16.62 4.96 -15.63
CA ASN A 12 17.28 6.26 -15.60
C ASN A 12 16.30 7.45 -15.49
N TYR A 13 15.00 7.19 -15.34
CA TYR A 13 14.01 8.26 -15.28
C TYR A 13 13.50 8.45 -13.85
N PHE A 14 14.18 9.27 -13.10
CA PHE A 14 13.65 9.86 -11.90
C PHE A 14 13.15 11.27 -12.26
N TYR A 15 11.85 11.50 -12.14
CA TYR A 15 11.27 12.82 -12.29
C TYR A 15 11.20 13.49 -10.92
N PRO A 16 12.06 14.49 -10.61
CA PRO A 16 12.03 15.18 -9.31
C PRO A 16 10.65 15.78 -9.00
N ASN A 17 9.93 16.21 -10.05
CA ASN A 17 8.59 16.78 -9.92
C ASN A 17 7.53 15.74 -9.53
N GLY A 18 7.81 14.46 -9.64
CA GLY A 18 6.94 13.37 -9.23
C GLY A 18 7.13 12.91 -7.78
N ALA A 19 8.07 13.49 -7.04
CA ALA A 19 8.43 13.04 -5.69
C ALA A 19 7.26 13.07 -4.70
N SER A 20 6.35 14.03 -4.86
CA SER A 20 5.18 14.16 -3.98
C SER A 20 4.12 13.07 -4.16
N TYR A 21 4.05 12.42 -5.32
CA TYR A 21 3.08 11.37 -5.60
C TYR A 21 3.69 9.98 -5.88
N ALA A 22 5.00 9.90 -6.13
CA ALA A 22 5.67 8.64 -6.50
C ALA A 22 7.15 8.56 -6.07
N GLY A 23 7.59 9.44 -5.16
CA GLY A 23 9.01 9.60 -4.80
C GLY A 23 9.52 8.66 -3.71
N LEU A 24 8.68 7.83 -3.11
CA LEU A 24 9.12 6.93 -2.05
C LEU A 24 9.84 5.72 -2.64
N ILE A 25 11.13 5.58 -2.33
CA ILE A 25 12.00 4.50 -2.82
C ILE A 25 12.59 3.76 -1.63
N GLY A 26 12.59 2.43 -1.70
CA GLY A 26 13.16 1.61 -0.65
C GLY A 26 13.14 0.12 -0.97
N THR A 27 13.76 -0.66 -0.10
CA THR A 27 13.67 -2.11 -0.14
C THR A 27 12.34 -2.59 0.43
N PRO A 28 11.83 -3.80 0.11
CA PRO A 28 10.64 -4.35 0.75
C PRO A 28 10.72 -4.33 2.29
N ARG A 29 11.90 -4.61 2.86
CA ARG A 29 12.12 -4.54 4.31
C ARG A 29 11.93 -3.12 4.87
N ALA A 30 12.40 -2.09 4.16
CA ALA A 30 12.20 -0.70 4.57
C ALA A 30 10.70 -0.34 4.60
N PHE A 31 9.93 -0.83 3.63
CA PHE A 31 8.47 -0.64 3.62
C PHE A 31 7.76 -1.42 4.73
N VAL A 32 8.23 -2.61 5.10
CA VAL A 32 7.72 -3.31 6.30
C VAL A 32 7.94 -2.45 7.55
N THR A 33 9.13 -1.90 7.73
CA THR A 33 9.44 -0.99 8.86
C THR A 33 8.56 0.25 8.84
N TYR A 34 8.30 0.82 7.67
CA TYR A 34 7.39 1.95 7.50
C TYR A 34 5.95 1.60 7.92
N LEU A 35 5.40 0.46 7.45
CA LEU A 35 4.06 0.01 7.83
C LEU A 35 3.98 -0.29 9.34
N GLN A 36 4.99 -0.93 9.91
CA GLN A 36 5.07 -1.15 11.36
C GLN A 36 5.05 0.17 12.15
N ALA A 37 5.77 1.18 11.67
CA ALA A 37 5.77 2.49 12.31
C ALA A 37 4.41 3.21 12.18
N LEU A 38 3.70 3.04 11.07
CA LEU A 38 2.33 3.57 10.92
C LEU A 38 1.34 2.88 11.88
N LEU A 39 1.48 1.57 12.09
CA LEU A 39 0.60 0.79 12.96
C LEU A 39 0.93 0.96 14.45
N LYS A 40 2.19 1.26 14.77
CA LYS A 40 2.65 1.37 16.17
C LYS A 40 2.02 2.57 16.88
N HIS A 41 1.45 2.35 18.05
CA HIS A 41 1.01 3.43 18.94
C HIS A 41 2.17 4.36 19.30
N ASN A 42 1.92 5.67 19.37
CA ASN A 42 2.96 6.68 19.63
C ASN A 42 4.22 6.53 18.76
N SER A 43 4.03 6.39 17.48
CA SER A 43 5.12 6.25 16.52
C SER A 43 5.95 7.54 16.39
N VAL A 44 7.22 7.37 16.06
CA VAL A 44 8.11 8.50 15.73
C VAL A 44 7.72 9.22 14.43
N LEU A 45 6.91 8.57 13.57
CA LEU A 45 6.49 9.15 12.28
C LEU A 45 5.29 10.09 12.46
N LEU A 46 4.27 9.64 13.18
CA LEU A 46 3.00 10.35 13.33
C LEU A 46 2.42 10.10 14.70
N SER A 47 1.81 11.14 15.31
CA SER A 47 0.99 10.97 16.50
C SER A 47 -0.26 10.15 16.17
N ASP A 48 -0.87 9.56 17.19
CA ASP A 48 -2.09 8.77 16.99
C ASP A 48 -3.27 9.62 16.51
N GLU A 49 -3.30 10.90 16.86
CA GLU A 49 -4.28 11.86 16.35
C GLU A 49 -4.14 12.04 14.82
N PHE A 50 -2.91 12.25 14.33
CA PHE A 50 -2.65 12.35 12.89
C PHE A 50 -2.94 11.04 12.17
N LYS A 51 -2.69 9.89 12.80
CA LYS A 51 -3.04 8.59 12.21
C LYS A 51 -4.56 8.42 12.06
N LYS A 52 -5.35 8.89 13.02
CA LYS A 52 -6.80 8.89 12.88
C LYS A 52 -7.24 9.68 11.64
N GLN A 53 -6.64 10.85 11.40
CA GLN A 53 -6.91 11.62 10.20
C GLN A 53 -6.41 10.90 8.94
N LEU A 54 -5.19 10.36 8.97
CA LEU A 54 -4.58 9.64 7.86
C LEU A 54 -5.43 8.44 7.42
N PHE A 55 -6.03 7.72 8.38
CA PHE A 55 -6.78 6.49 8.13
C PHE A 55 -8.28 6.71 7.93
N SER A 56 -8.78 7.92 8.22
CA SER A 56 -10.19 8.25 8.01
C SER A 56 -10.48 8.43 6.53
N GLU A 57 -11.52 7.76 6.06
CA GLU A 57 -11.98 7.95 4.70
C GLU A 57 -12.54 9.37 4.49
N ASN A 58 -12.17 9.98 3.38
CA ASN A 58 -12.69 11.30 3.00
C ASN A 58 -14.15 11.19 2.56
N ILE A 59 -14.93 12.17 2.97
CA ILE A 59 -16.34 12.31 2.56
C ILE A 59 -16.41 13.42 1.50
N THR A 60 -17.05 13.12 0.40
CA THR A 60 -17.28 14.07 -0.70
C THR A 60 -18.35 15.11 -0.31
N ASN A 61 -18.42 16.23 -1.04
CA ASN A 61 -19.37 17.33 -0.76
C ASN A 61 -20.85 16.89 -0.80
N ASN A 62 -21.17 15.76 -1.44
CA ASN A 62 -22.51 15.19 -1.47
C ASN A 62 -22.77 14.16 -0.33
N GLY A 63 -21.88 14.10 0.65
CA GLY A 63 -21.99 13.22 1.82
C GLY A 63 -21.65 11.75 1.59
N LYS A 64 -21.09 11.40 0.43
CA LYS A 64 -20.71 10.00 0.12
C LYS A 64 -19.24 9.74 0.42
N PRO A 65 -18.89 8.52 0.88
CA PRO A 65 -17.48 8.08 0.95
C PRO A 65 -16.78 8.21 -0.40
N SER A 66 -15.52 8.63 -0.37
CA SER A 66 -14.74 8.86 -1.60
C SER A 66 -13.98 7.62 -2.10
N GLY A 67 -13.87 6.58 -1.27
CA GLY A 67 -12.97 5.45 -1.50
C GLY A 67 -11.51 5.78 -1.23
N MET A 68 -11.23 6.92 -0.60
CA MET A 68 -9.87 7.38 -0.32
C MET A 68 -9.77 8.08 1.04
N SER A 69 -8.63 7.93 1.67
CA SER A 69 -8.15 8.77 2.77
C SER A 69 -7.02 9.69 2.30
N LEU A 70 -6.19 10.17 3.19
CA LEU A 70 -5.03 11.00 2.84
C LEU A 70 -3.91 10.15 2.20
N GLY A 71 -3.97 9.99 0.89
CA GLY A 71 -2.98 9.24 0.10
C GLY A 71 -3.16 7.72 0.09
N TRP A 72 -4.25 7.19 0.60
CA TRP A 72 -4.56 5.76 0.59
C TRP A 72 -5.94 5.51 -0.01
N PHE A 73 -6.08 4.42 -0.75
CA PHE A 73 -7.37 3.87 -1.13
C PHE A 73 -7.96 3.11 0.06
N THR A 74 -9.27 3.27 0.28
CA THR A 74 -10.01 2.54 1.31
C THR A 74 -10.84 1.44 0.67
N ASP A 75 -10.79 0.24 1.23
CA ASP A 75 -11.58 -0.92 0.79
C ASP A 75 -11.68 -1.93 1.94
N GLN A 76 -12.24 -3.09 1.69
CA GLN A 76 -12.36 -4.17 2.68
C GLN A 76 -12.08 -5.54 2.08
N LEU A 77 -11.50 -6.43 2.87
CA LEU A 77 -11.32 -7.85 2.55
C LEU A 77 -12.15 -8.69 3.53
N ASN A 78 -13.16 -9.39 3.02
CA ASN A 78 -14.08 -10.19 3.85
C ASN A 78 -14.70 -9.40 5.02
N GLY A 79 -15.05 -8.14 4.80
CA GLY A 79 -15.59 -7.27 5.85
C GLY A 79 -14.56 -6.59 6.76
N ILE A 80 -13.28 -6.89 6.59
CA ILE A 80 -12.17 -6.27 7.35
C ILE A 80 -11.67 -5.05 6.59
N PRO A 81 -11.84 -3.81 7.12
CA PRO A 81 -11.39 -2.60 6.46
C PRO A 81 -9.86 -2.54 6.33
N TYR A 82 -9.39 -2.04 5.20
CA TYR A 82 -7.98 -1.77 4.98
C TYR A 82 -7.74 -0.48 4.20
N LEU A 83 -6.51 0.00 4.29
CA LEU A 83 -5.99 1.05 3.43
C LEU A 83 -4.90 0.45 2.54
N ALA A 84 -4.90 0.83 1.26
CA ALA A 84 -3.93 0.32 0.30
C ALA A 84 -3.37 1.43 -0.58
N HIS A 85 -2.14 1.26 -1.02
CA HIS A 85 -1.57 2.09 -2.08
C HIS A 85 -0.81 1.21 -3.07
N PRO A 86 -1.39 0.95 -4.25
CA PRO A 86 -0.68 0.31 -5.34
C PRO A 86 0.21 1.32 -6.06
N GLY A 87 1.29 0.83 -6.63
CA GLY A 87 2.19 1.63 -7.46
C GLY A 87 2.80 0.79 -8.55
N GLY A 88 3.02 1.36 -9.72
CA GLY A 88 3.63 0.64 -10.81
C GLY A 88 4.08 1.53 -11.94
N ALA A 89 5.11 1.06 -12.63
CA ALA A 89 5.61 1.67 -13.86
C ALA A 89 6.26 0.60 -14.76
N GLY A 90 6.98 1.03 -15.79
CA GLY A 90 7.75 0.10 -16.61
C GLY A 90 8.79 -0.64 -15.79
N GLY A 91 8.65 -1.96 -15.65
CA GLY A 91 9.60 -2.84 -14.98
C GLY A 91 9.30 -3.17 -13.52
N TYR A 92 8.31 -2.56 -12.88
CA TYR A 92 7.94 -2.91 -11.52
C TYR A 92 6.46 -2.68 -11.20
N TYR A 93 6.02 -3.35 -10.15
CA TYR A 93 4.75 -3.11 -9.47
C TYR A 93 4.97 -3.30 -7.98
N CYS A 94 4.31 -2.49 -7.16
CA CYS A 94 4.27 -2.66 -5.72
C CYS A 94 2.85 -2.42 -5.20
N GLU A 95 2.54 -3.03 -4.07
CA GLU A 95 1.32 -2.77 -3.34
C GLU A 95 1.64 -2.80 -1.84
N LEU A 96 1.18 -1.77 -1.13
CA LEU A 96 1.23 -1.67 0.32
C LEU A 96 -0.19 -1.75 0.82
N ARG A 97 -0.39 -2.46 1.94
CA ARG A 97 -1.69 -2.55 2.58
C ARG A 97 -1.54 -2.55 4.10
N ILE A 98 -2.44 -1.88 4.79
CA ILE A 98 -2.53 -1.91 6.24
C ILE A 98 -3.97 -2.15 6.69
N TYR A 99 -4.10 -2.92 7.78
CA TYR A 99 -5.32 -3.19 8.51
C TYR A 99 -5.15 -2.60 9.91
N PRO A 100 -5.52 -1.33 10.11
CA PRO A 100 -5.20 -0.60 11.35
C PRO A 100 -5.78 -1.24 12.60
N GLU A 101 -7.02 -1.74 12.53
CA GLU A 101 -7.69 -2.37 13.66
C GLU A 101 -7.10 -3.74 14.04
N GLN A 102 -6.53 -4.46 13.08
CA GLN A 102 -5.89 -5.75 13.28
C GLN A 102 -4.39 -5.63 13.57
N GLY A 103 -3.81 -4.43 13.41
CA GLY A 103 -2.38 -4.21 13.59
C GLY A 103 -1.50 -4.94 12.55
N VAL A 104 -2.04 -5.26 11.38
CA VAL A 104 -1.37 -6.04 10.34
C VAL A 104 -1.08 -5.16 9.12
N GLY A 105 0.05 -5.42 8.47
CA GLY A 105 0.41 -4.79 7.21
C GLY A 105 1.03 -5.78 6.24
N SER A 106 0.75 -5.59 4.95
CA SER A 106 1.26 -6.41 3.86
C SER A 106 1.96 -5.55 2.83
N VAL A 107 3.02 -6.10 2.24
CA VAL A 107 3.75 -5.45 1.16
C VAL A 107 4.17 -6.47 0.11
N VAL A 108 4.03 -6.11 -1.15
CA VAL A 108 4.50 -6.93 -2.26
C VAL A 108 5.20 -6.05 -3.29
N PHE A 109 6.28 -6.59 -3.86
CA PHE A 109 7.02 -5.98 -4.96
C PHE A 109 7.23 -7.01 -6.07
N PHE A 110 7.00 -6.58 -7.29
CA PHE A 110 7.30 -7.36 -8.49
C PHE A 110 8.24 -6.59 -9.40
N ASN A 111 9.28 -7.24 -9.89
CA ASN A 111 10.18 -6.72 -10.91
C ASN A 111 9.66 -7.03 -12.32
N ARG A 112 8.39 -6.72 -12.57
CA ARG A 112 7.69 -7.08 -13.82
C ARG A 112 6.84 -5.93 -14.33
N THR A 113 6.84 -5.72 -15.65
CA THR A 113 5.90 -4.83 -16.35
C THR A 113 4.54 -5.52 -16.52
N GLY A 114 3.47 -4.74 -16.56
CA GLY A 114 2.13 -5.22 -16.88
C GLY A 114 1.39 -5.90 -15.71
N MET A 115 1.88 -5.74 -14.51
CA MET A 115 1.10 -6.02 -13.31
C MET A 115 0.18 -4.83 -13.07
N SER A 116 -1.12 -5.01 -13.19
CA SER A 116 -2.13 -3.95 -12.98
C SER A 116 -3.21 -4.35 -11.98
N ASN A 117 -3.03 -5.48 -11.30
CA ASN A 117 -4.02 -5.98 -10.36
C ASN A 117 -3.78 -5.34 -8.97
N ALA A 118 -4.47 -4.23 -8.72
CA ALA A 118 -4.44 -3.53 -7.44
C ALA A 118 -5.00 -4.35 -6.25
N LYS A 119 -5.49 -5.57 -6.50
CA LYS A 119 -6.01 -6.49 -5.49
C LYS A 119 -5.18 -7.77 -5.39
N PHE A 120 -3.89 -7.71 -5.72
CA PHE A 120 -3.04 -8.90 -5.62
C PHE A 120 -2.94 -9.40 -4.18
N LEU A 121 -2.87 -8.49 -3.21
CA LEU A 121 -2.81 -8.82 -1.79
C LEU A 121 -4.09 -9.48 -1.27
N ASP A 122 -5.26 -9.33 -1.93
CA ASP A 122 -6.47 -10.08 -1.55
C ASP A 122 -6.23 -11.60 -1.56
N LYS A 123 -5.37 -12.06 -2.46
CA LYS A 123 -5.04 -13.49 -2.60
C LYS A 123 -4.14 -14.00 -1.48
N LEU A 124 -3.34 -13.12 -0.88
CA LEU A 124 -2.40 -13.45 0.18
C LEU A 124 -2.97 -13.16 1.56
N ASP A 125 -3.55 -11.97 1.74
CA ASP A 125 -3.99 -11.49 3.04
C ASP A 125 -5.16 -12.30 3.60
N LYS A 126 -5.98 -12.90 2.74
CA LYS A 126 -7.03 -13.80 3.19
C LYS A 126 -6.53 -14.94 4.10
N TYR A 127 -5.29 -15.38 3.92
CA TYR A 127 -4.72 -16.44 4.75
C TYR A 127 -4.35 -15.96 6.16
N TYR A 128 -4.14 -14.68 6.38
CA TYR A 128 -3.93 -14.12 7.71
C TYR A 128 -5.20 -14.17 8.56
N PHE A 129 -6.36 -14.06 7.91
CA PHE A 129 -7.65 -13.91 8.57
C PHE A 129 -8.47 -15.20 8.61
N GLN A 130 -8.08 -16.25 7.90
CA GLN A 130 -8.76 -17.55 7.90
C GLN A 130 -8.68 -18.31 9.24
N GLY A 131 -7.86 -17.87 10.19
CA GLY A 131 -7.72 -18.47 11.52
C GLY A 131 -8.34 -17.67 12.66
N ILE A 132 -8.91 -16.48 12.37
CA ILE A 132 -9.44 -15.59 13.42
C ILE A 132 -10.84 -16.02 13.87
N ASP A 133 -11.58 -16.73 13.03
CA ASP A 133 -12.93 -17.22 13.33
C ASP A 133 -12.96 -18.41 14.33
N HIS A 134 -11.81 -18.84 14.85
CA HIS A 134 -11.67 -19.99 15.78
C HIS A 134 -10.94 -19.65 17.08
N LEU A 135 -10.79 -18.35 17.41
CA LEU A 135 -10.31 -17.89 18.71
C LEU A 135 -11.41 -17.10 19.43
#